data_ca8e472932bbc1f11af2626ced243aa2
#
_entry.id   ca8e472932bbc1f11af2626ced243aa2
#
_cell.length_a   1.000
_cell.length_b   1.000
_cell.length_c   1.000
_cell.angle_alpha   90.00
_cell.angle_beta   90.00
_cell.angle_gamma   90.00
#
_symmetry.space_group_name_H-M   'P 1'
#
loop_
_entity.id
_entity.type
_entity.pdbx_description
1 polymer ?
#
loop_
_entity_poly.entity_id
_entity_poly.type
_entity_poly.pdbx_seq_one_letter_code
_entity_poly.pdbx_strand_id
1 'polypeptide(L)'
;MHPTVLIVDDEPLVLSVVRDILAKGPYEIHTAHSASEALDLMTHQRIDVVISDERMPGMPGSEFLAIVKKRHPETVRMILTGHASIEAAIKAINEGEIYRFLTKPCNGEQLHTAVKEALDHQKSGGFGERSYSLMESLEKQAPGITRVKRDDDGAILIDEND
;
A
#
# COMPACT_ATOMS: atom_id res chain seq x y z
N MET A 1 15.94 -14.91 9.68
CA MET A 1 15.31 -13.59 9.84
C MET A 1 14.00 -13.53 9.07
N HIS A 2 12.93 -13.16 9.73
CA HIS A 2 11.63 -13.04 9.07
C HIS A 2 11.43 -11.62 8.56
N PRO A 3 10.80 -11.44 7.38
CA PRO A 3 10.41 -10.12 6.92
C PRO A 3 9.47 -9.44 7.91
N THR A 4 9.61 -8.13 8.04
CA THR A 4 8.83 -7.32 8.98
C THR A 4 7.74 -6.55 8.25
N VAL A 5 6.50 -6.73 8.71
CA VAL A 5 5.32 -6.08 8.14
C VAL A 5 4.72 -5.14 9.20
N LEU A 6 4.48 -3.90 8.82
CA LEU A 6 3.80 -2.92 9.67
C LEU A 6 2.40 -2.66 9.12
N ILE A 7 1.40 -2.76 9.99
CA ILE A 7 0.01 -2.50 9.65
C ILE A 7 -0.43 -1.23 10.38
N VAL A 8 -0.96 -0.27 9.63
CA VAL A 8 -1.38 1.04 10.16
C VAL A 8 -2.85 1.27 9.89
N ASP A 9 -3.66 1.37 10.93
CA ASP A 9 -5.10 1.59 10.84
C ASP A 9 -5.59 2.10 12.18
N ASP A 10 -6.50 3.07 12.17
CA ASP A 10 -7.06 3.61 13.41
C ASP A 10 -8.15 2.72 14.03
N GLU A 11 -8.60 1.71 13.30
CA GLU A 11 -9.59 0.76 13.80
C GLU A 11 -8.91 -0.48 14.41
N PRO A 12 -9.00 -0.68 15.74
CA PRO A 12 -8.35 -1.82 16.39
C PRO A 12 -8.81 -3.18 15.83
N LEU A 13 -10.07 -3.28 15.45
CA LEU A 13 -10.61 -4.54 14.89
C LEU A 13 -9.91 -4.90 13.58
N VAL A 14 -9.68 -3.92 12.71
CA VAL A 14 -8.99 -4.13 11.44
C VAL A 14 -7.56 -4.59 11.69
N LEU A 15 -6.86 -3.93 12.61
CA LEU A 15 -5.50 -4.34 12.99
C LEU A 15 -5.46 -5.78 13.46
N SER A 16 -6.41 -6.18 14.29
CA SER A 16 -6.50 -7.53 14.82
C SER A 16 -6.73 -8.56 13.72
N VAL A 17 -7.66 -8.28 12.82
CA VAL A 17 -8.00 -9.21 11.73
C VAL A 17 -6.83 -9.37 10.77
N VAL A 18 -6.22 -8.28 10.33
CA VAL A 18 -5.10 -8.32 9.40
C VAL A 18 -3.90 -9.00 10.03
N ARG A 19 -3.64 -8.70 11.29
CA ARG A 19 -2.57 -9.35 12.07
C ARG A 19 -2.76 -10.85 12.13
N ASP A 20 -3.98 -11.30 12.44
CA ASP A 20 -4.28 -12.74 12.54
C ASP A 20 -4.09 -13.46 11.20
N ILE A 21 -4.48 -12.81 10.11
CA ILE A 21 -4.28 -13.35 8.77
C ILE A 21 -2.78 -13.52 8.49
N LEU A 22 -2.00 -12.46 8.71
CA LEU A 22 -0.57 -12.48 8.39
C LEU A 22 0.25 -13.32 9.37
N ALA A 23 -0.26 -13.54 10.58
CA ALA A 23 0.41 -14.38 11.58
C ALA A 23 0.58 -15.83 11.13
N LYS A 24 -0.18 -16.26 10.14
CA LYS A 24 -0.07 -17.61 9.56
C LYS A 24 1.15 -17.75 8.64
N GLY A 25 1.75 -16.64 8.23
CA GLY A 25 2.94 -16.64 7.39
C GLY A 25 4.22 -16.39 8.20
N PRO A 26 5.37 -16.44 7.55
CA PRO A 26 6.66 -16.27 8.20
C PRO A 26 7.04 -14.80 8.35
N TYR A 27 6.20 -14.01 8.99
CA TYR A 27 6.39 -12.55 9.13
C TYR A 27 6.50 -12.13 10.60
N GLU A 28 7.33 -11.13 10.86
CA GLU A 28 7.29 -10.36 12.09
C GLU A 28 6.32 -9.21 11.88
N ILE A 29 5.28 -9.11 12.72
CA ILE A 29 4.19 -8.18 12.49
C ILE A 29 4.14 -7.12 13.59
N HIS A 30 4.12 -5.86 13.18
CA HIS A 30 3.93 -4.71 14.05
C HIS A 30 2.65 -3.99 13.65
N THR A 31 2.02 -3.32 14.60
CA THR A 31 0.80 -2.55 14.35
C THR A 31 0.96 -1.14 14.90
N ALA A 32 0.32 -0.18 14.24
CA ALA A 32 0.25 1.21 14.68
C ALA A 32 -1.16 1.75 14.43
N HIS A 33 -1.63 2.62 15.31
CA HIS A 33 -3.00 3.17 15.24
C HIS A 33 -3.07 4.51 14.51
N SER A 34 -1.92 5.07 14.15
CA SER A 34 -1.85 6.35 13.46
C SER A 34 -0.56 6.45 12.65
N ALA A 35 -0.53 7.40 11.73
CA ALA A 35 0.69 7.70 10.97
C ALA A 35 1.84 8.12 11.88
N SER A 36 1.55 8.93 12.89
CA SER A 36 2.56 9.41 13.84
C SER A 36 3.20 8.24 14.61
N GLU A 37 2.39 7.33 15.12
CA GLU A 37 2.87 6.13 15.80
C GLU A 37 3.70 5.25 14.87
N ALA A 38 3.24 5.10 13.63
CA ALA A 38 3.95 4.30 12.63
C ALA A 38 5.32 4.89 12.28
N LEU A 39 5.39 6.20 12.08
CA LEU A 39 6.65 6.88 11.77
C LEU A 39 7.64 6.78 12.91
N ASP A 40 7.16 6.90 14.15
CA ASP A 40 8.01 6.72 15.32
C ASP A 40 8.57 5.30 15.40
N LEU A 41 7.73 4.30 15.19
CA LEU A 41 8.15 2.90 15.15
C LEU A 41 9.24 2.69 14.09
N MET A 42 9.07 3.26 12.91
CA MET A 42 9.99 3.10 11.79
C MET A 42 11.35 3.75 12.02
N THR A 43 11.48 4.66 12.96
CA THR A 43 12.79 5.21 13.34
C THR A 43 13.63 4.21 14.15
N HIS A 44 12.99 3.23 14.78
CA HIS A 44 13.65 2.25 15.64
C HIS A 44 13.65 0.84 15.09
N GLN A 45 12.80 0.57 14.11
CA GLN A 45 12.57 -0.77 13.57
C GLN A 45 12.60 -0.73 12.06
N ARG A 46 13.39 -1.61 11.44
CA ARG A 46 13.36 -1.76 9.99
C ARG A 46 12.04 -2.44 9.59
N ILE A 47 11.36 -1.87 8.62
CA ILE A 47 10.11 -2.39 8.09
C ILE A 47 10.31 -2.72 6.60
N ASP A 48 9.96 -3.93 6.21
CA ASP A 48 10.07 -4.36 4.82
C ASP A 48 8.83 -4.00 4.00
N VAL A 49 7.64 -4.16 4.61
CA VAL A 49 6.36 -3.84 3.97
C VAL A 49 5.49 -3.07 4.95
N VAL A 50 4.90 -1.97 4.50
CA VAL A 50 3.91 -1.22 5.28
C VAL A 50 2.56 -1.26 4.56
N ILE A 51 1.52 -1.58 5.32
CA ILE A 51 0.14 -1.62 4.83
C ILE A 51 -0.64 -0.59 5.65
N SER A 52 -1.14 0.45 4.99
CA SER A 52 -1.83 1.55 5.66
C SER A 52 -3.25 1.73 5.15
N ASP A 53 -4.16 2.05 6.07
CA ASP A 53 -5.47 2.56 5.68
C ASP A 53 -5.30 3.97 5.12
N GLU A 54 -6.20 4.39 4.22
CA GLU A 54 -6.21 5.75 3.68
C GLU A 54 -6.86 6.74 4.65
N ARG A 55 -7.98 6.37 5.24
CA ARG A 55 -8.72 7.26 6.12
C ARG A 55 -8.35 7.06 7.57
N MET A 56 -7.47 7.95 8.06
CA MET A 56 -7.05 7.98 9.45
C MET A 56 -7.15 9.41 9.98
N PRO A 57 -7.50 9.61 11.25
CA PRO A 57 -7.49 10.95 11.84
C PRO A 57 -6.09 11.57 11.78
N GLY A 58 -6.04 12.85 11.51
CA GLY A 58 -4.80 13.60 11.41
C GLY A 58 -4.18 13.51 10.03
N MET A 59 -3.47 12.45 9.73
CA MET A 59 -2.76 12.30 8.45
C MET A 59 -3.34 11.14 7.66
N PRO A 60 -3.79 11.37 6.40
CA PRO A 60 -4.23 10.28 5.54
C PRO A 60 -3.10 9.31 5.20
N GLY A 61 -3.46 8.07 4.87
CA GLY A 61 -2.47 7.05 4.51
C GLY A 61 -1.59 7.45 3.34
N SER A 62 -2.15 8.08 2.31
CA SER A 62 -1.38 8.54 1.15
C SER A 62 -0.31 9.56 1.54
N GLU A 63 -0.62 10.48 2.43
CA GLU A 63 0.36 11.46 2.93
C GLU A 63 1.44 10.78 3.79
N PHE A 64 1.02 9.87 4.66
CA PHE A 64 1.93 9.06 5.45
C PHE A 64 2.91 8.29 4.55
N LEU A 65 2.40 7.62 3.52
CA LEU A 65 3.24 6.82 2.63
C LEU A 65 4.19 7.68 1.77
N ALA A 66 3.82 8.92 1.48
CA ALA A 66 4.73 9.86 0.84
C ALA A 66 5.95 10.14 1.72
N ILE A 67 5.73 10.28 3.03
CA ILE A 67 6.81 10.47 3.99
C ILE A 67 7.68 9.20 4.09
N VAL A 68 7.04 8.03 4.13
CA VAL A 68 7.76 6.75 4.16
C VAL A 68 8.65 6.61 2.93
N LYS A 69 8.15 6.97 1.76
CA LYS A 69 8.93 6.94 0.52
C LYS A 69 10.22 7.77 0.62
N LYS A 70 10.14 8.94 1.25
CA LYS A 70 11.29 9.82 1.42
C LYS A 70 12.30 9.31 2.44
N ARG A 71 11.80 8.79 3.56
CA ARG A 71 12.66 8.37 4.69
C ARG A 71 13.11 6.92 4.58
N HIS A 72 12.27 6.06 4.00
CA HIS A 72 12.49 4.62 3.94
C HIS A 72 12.13 4.11 2.53
N PRO A 73 12.88 4.52 1.49
CA PRO A 73 12.52 4.20 0.11
C PRO A 73 12.52 2.70 -0.19
N GLU A 74 13.24 1.90 0.58
CA GLU A 74 13.30 0.44 0.41
C GLU A 74 12.09 -0.28 0.99
N THR A 75 11.28 0.39 1.83
CA THR A 75 10.05 -0.19 2.37
C THR A 75 8.97 -0.19 1.30
N VAL A 76 8.41 -1.36 1.00
CA VAL A 76 7.30 -1.47 0.05
C VAL A 76 6.02 -0.97 0.70
N ARG A 77 5.29 -0.12 0.01
CA ARG A 77 4.15 0.62 0.55
C ARG A 77 2.86 0.17 -0.12
N MET A 78 1.85 -0.16 0.68
CA MET A 78 0.55 -0.61 0.19
C MET A 78 -0.58 0.10 0.95
N ILE A 79 -1.72 0.28 0.30
CA ILE A 79 -2.94 0.79 0.91
C ILE A 79 -3.98 -0.32 0.98
N LEU A 80 -4.62 -0.44 2.14
CA LEU A 80 -5.77 -1.34 2.36
C LEU A 80 -6.88 -0.51 2.98
N THR A 81 -7.90 -0.17 2.20
CA THR A 81 -8.98 0.69 2.69
C THR A 81 -10.35 0.28 2.15
N GLY A 82 -11.40 0.50 2.93
CA GLY A 82 -12.79 0.27 2.53
C GLY A 82 -13.40 1.46 1.81
N HIS A 83 -12.70 2.58 1.80
CA HIS A 83 -13.20 3.84 1.22
C HIS A 83 -12.29 4.30 0.09
N ALA A 84 -11.99 3.38 -0.81
CA ALA A 84 -11.15 3.70 -1.93
C ALA A 84 -11.86 4.67 -2.89
N SER A 85 -11.39 5.91 -2.97
CA SER A 85 -11.73 6.70 -4.13
C SER A 85 -10.72 6.34 -5.23
N ILE A 86 -11.21 6.17 -6.44
CA ILE A 86 -10.38 5.89 -7.60
C ILE A 86 -9.37 7.01 -7.80
N GLU A 87 -9.79 8.25 -7.57
CA GLU A 87 -8.94 9.43 -7.68
C GLU A 87 -7.75 9.38 -6.73
N ALA A 88 -8.00 9.03 -5.47
CA ALA A 88 -6.93 8.91 -4.48
C ALA A 88 -5.94 7.79 -4.85
N ALA A 89 -6.44 6.67 -5.35
CA ALA A 89 -5.61 5.56 -5.79
C ALA A 89 -4.71 5.97 -6.96
N ILE A 90 -5.28 6.64 -7.96
CA ILE A 90 -4.53 7.10 -9.13
C ILE A 90 -3.46 8.12 -8.73
N LYS A 91 -3.81 9.04 -7.85
CA LYS A 91 -2.85 10.03 -7.34
C LYS A 91 -1.68 9.35 -6.65
N ALA A 92 -1.96 8.39 -5.78
CA ALA A 92 -0.92 7.65 -5.06
C ALA A 92 -0.01 6.86 -6.02
N ILE A 93 -0.57 6.28 -7.07
CA ILE A 93 0.20 5.58 -8.10
C ILE A 93 1.10 6.56 -8.85
N ASN A 94 0.57 7.71 -9.27
CA ASN A 94 1.33 8.72 -10.02
C ASN A 94 2.49 9.28 -9.22
N GLU A 95 2.30 9.47 -7.94
CA GLU A 95 3.34 9.97 -7.05
C GLU A 95 4.33 8.87 -6.65
N GLY A 96 4.09 7.62 -7.06
CA GLY A 96 4.96 6.50 -6.75
C GLY A 96 4.94 6.10 -5.28
N GLU A 97 3.90 6.45 -4.55
CA GLU A 97 3.81 6.28 -3.11
C GLU A 97 3.36 4.90 -2.70
N ILE A 98 2.66 4.18 -3.58
CA ILE A 98 2.18 2.84 -3.25
C ILE A 98 2.61 1.82 -4.30
N TYR A 99 2.83 0.59 -3.83
CA TYR A 99 3.10 -0.57 -4.67
C TYR A 99 1.80 -1.26 -5.07
N ARG A 100 0.87 -1.41 -4.14
CA ARG A 100 -0.40 -2.08 -4.38
C ARG A 100 -1.52 -1.43 -3.57
N PHE A 101 -2.69 -1.40 -4.16
CA PHE A 101 -3.91 -0.91 -3.55
C PHE A 101 -4.87 -2.08 -3.33
N LEU A 102 -5.35 -2.26 -2.10
CA LEU A 102 -6.28 -3.33 -1.74
C LEU A 102 -7.53 -2.72 -1.11
N THR A 103 -8.68 -3.33 -1.36
CA THR A 103 -9.94 -2.89 -0.77
C THR A 103 -10.38 -3.81 0.37
N LYS A 104 -10.97 -3.22 1.40
CA LYS A 104 -11.62 -3.97 2.48
C LYS A 104 -13.03 -4.38 2.06
N PRO A 105 -13.51 -5.55 2.46
CA PRO A 105 -12.76 -6.59 3.13
C PRO A 105 -11.84 -7.33 2.16
N CYS A 106 -10.63 -7.63 2.62
CA CYS A 106 -9.65 -8.35 1.83
C CYS A 106 -9.55 -9.78 2.38
N ASN A 107 -9.64 -10.78 1.54
CA ASN A 107 -9.51 -12.15 2.02
C ASN A 107 -8.04 -12.48 2.33
N GLY A 108 -7.84 -13.52 3.14
CA GLY A 108 -6.51 -13.90 3.58
C GLY A 108 -5.56 -14.26 2.44
N GLU A 109 -6.08 -14.94 1.42
CA GLU A 109 -5.29 -15.32 0.27
C GLU A 109 -4.78 -14.12 -0.52
N GLN A 110 -5.64 -13.14 -0.77
CA GLN A 110 -5.26 -11.89 -1.45
C GLN A 110 -4.19 -11.13 -0.67
N LEU A 111 -4.35 -11.07 0.64
CA LEU A 111 -3.42 -10.35 1.50
C LEU A 111 -2.05 -11.04 1.54
N HIS A 112 -2.01 -12.36 1.71
CA HIS A 112 -0.77 -13.12 1.68
C HIS A 112 -0.05 -12.99 0.34
N THR A 113 -0.80 -13.09 -0.75
CA THR A 113 -0.25 -12.94 -2.11
C THR A 113 0.35 -11.55 -2.30
N ALA A 114 -0.35 -10.51 -1.87
CA ALA A 114 0.12 -9.13 -1.98
C ALA A 114 1.43 -8.91 -1.20
N VAL A 115 1.50 -9.40 0.02
CA VAL A 115 2.71 -9.27 0.85
C VAL A 115 3.87 -10.06 0.25
N LYS A 116 3.63 -11.27 -0.20
CA LYS A 116 4.65 -12.10 -0.83
C LYS A 116 5.23 -11.43 -2.09
N GLU A 117 4.35 -10.94 -2.95
CA GLU A 117 4.77 -10.24 -4.17
C GLU A 117 5.53 -8.96 -3.86
N ALA A 118 5.11 -8.23 -2.83
CA ALA A 118 5.81 -7.03 -2.39
C ALA A 118 7.23 -7.33 -1.93
N LEU A 119 7.41 -8.41 -1.17
CA LEU A 119 8.73 -8.84 -0.71
C LEU A 119 9.62 -9.30 -1.87
N ASP A 120 9.06 -10.02 -2.83
CA ASP A 120 9.79 -10.42 -4.02
C ASP A 120 10.21 -9.21 -4.86
N HIS A 121 9.33 -8.22 -4.97
CA HIS A 121 9.62 -6.95 -5.65
C HIS A 121 10.77 -6.21 -4.99
N GLN A 122 10.76 -6.13 -3.66
CA GLN A 122 11.83 -5.49 -2.89
C GLN A 122 13.19 -6.13 -3.18
N LYS A 123 13.24 -7.45 -3.18
CA LYS A 123 14.47 -8.21 -3.43
C LYS A 123 15.01 -8.02 -4.82
N SER A 124 14.13 -7.91 -5.82
CA SER A 124 14.54 -7.75 -7.22
C SER A 124 14.96 -6.33 -7.57
N GLY A 125 14.65 -5.34 -6.72
CA GLY A 125 14.90 -3.93 -7.02
C GLY A 125 14.07 -3.41 -8.19
N GLY A 126 13.00 -4.12 -8.58
CA GLY A 126 12.25 -3.89 -9.80
C GLY A 126 11.22 -2.77 -9.72
N PHE A 127 11.64 -1.55 -9.54
CA PHE A 127 10.72 -0.41 -9.47
C PHE A 127 10.10 -0.03 -10.82
N GLY A 128 10.69 -0.48 -11.93
CA GLY A 128 10.23 -0.12 -13.28
C GLY A 128 8.92 -0.78 -13.72
N GLU A 129 8.58 -1.95 -13.21
CA GLU A 129 7.38 -2.70 -13.59
C GLU A 129 6.19 -2.43 -12.69
N ARG A 130 6.37 -1.60 -11.69
CA ARG A 130 5.38 -1.36 -10.65
C ARG A 130 4.04 -0.83 -11.18
N SER A 131 4.08 0.07 -12.15
CA SER A 131 2.85 0.68 -12.65
C SER A 131 1.92 -0.30 -13.38
N TYR A 132 2.47 -1.30 -14.05
CA TYR A 132 1.64 -2.33 -14.69
C TYR A 132 0.89 -3.17 -13.66
N SER A 133 1.58 -3.59 -12.62
CA SER A 133 0.98 -4.37 -11.54
C SER A 133 -0.16 -3.62 -10.85
N LEU A 134 0.06 -2.32 -10.59
CA LEU A 134 -0.96 -1.47 -9.97
C LEU A 134 -2.15 -1.24 -10.88
N MET A 135 -1.91 -1.01 -12.18
CA MET A 135 -2.99 -0.83 -13.14
C MET A 135 -3.85 -2.08 -13.29
N GLU A 136 -3.23 -3.24 -13.32
CA GLU A 136 -3.93 -4.51 -13.37
C GLU A 136 -4.80 -4.70 -12.12
N SER A 137 -4.27 -4.37 -10.95
CA SER A 137 -4.99 -4.44 -9.69
C SER A 137 -6.21 -3.53 -9.68
N LEU A 138 -6.06 -2.29 -10.14
CA LEU A 138 -7.14 -1.32 -10.21
C LEU A 138 -8.21 -1.74 -11.21
N GLU A 139 -7.82 -2.30 -12.34
CA GLU A 139 -8.77 -2.78 -13.33
C GLU A 139 -9.68 -3.87 -12.80
N LYS A 140 -9.16 -4.77 -11.97
CA LYS A 140 -9.96 -5.81 -11.33
C LYS A 140 -10.97 -5.24 -10.34
N GLN A 141 -10.60 -4.15 -9.65
CA GLN A 141 -11.45 -3.53 -8.63
C GLN A 141 -12.42 -2.51 -9.21
N ALA A 142 -12.04 -1.86 -10.30
CA ALA A 142 -12.83 -0.81 -10.96
C ALA A 142 -12.69 -0.93 -12.48
N PRO A 143 -13.48 -1.82 -13.12
CA PRO A 143 -13.44 -1.97 -14.57
C PRO A 143 -13.68 -0.63 -15.28
N GLY A 144 -12.87 -0.34 -16.26
CA GLY A 144 -12.94 0.92 -17.00
C GLY A 144 -11.86 1.93 -16.63
N ILE A 145 -11.10 1.67 -15.57
CA ILE A 145 -9.98 2.56 -15.19
C ILE A 145 -8.84 2.52 -16.21
N THR A 146 -8.89 1.57 -17.14
CA THR A 146 -7.94 1.45 -18.23
C THR A 146 -7.97 2.62 -19.21
N ARG A 147 -8.88 3.54 -19.05
CA ARG A 147 -8.94 4.77 -19.86
C ARG A 147 -7.93 5.83 -19.45
N VAL A 148 -7.15 5.58 -18.42
CA VAL A 148 -6.10 6.51 -18.01
C VAL A 148 -4.99 6.54 -19.06
N LYS A 149 -4.51 7.73 -19.37
CA LYS A 149 -3.40 7.96 -20.28
C LYS A 149 -2.17 8.33 -19.49
N ARG A 150 -1.01 8.11 -20.09
CA ARG A 150 0.25 8.53 -19.47
C ARG A 150 0.83 9.72 -20.24
N ASP A 151 1.39 10.66 -19.48
CA ASP A 151 2.15 11.75 -20.07
C ASP A 151 3.58 11.28 -20.43
N ASP A 152 4.40 12.19 -20.92
CA ASP A 152 5.77 11.89 -21.32
C ASP A 152 6.66 11.45 -20.14
N ASP A 153 6.29 11.83 -18.92
CA ASP A 153 7.01 11.44 -17.71
C ASP A 153 6.50 10.12 -17.11
N GLY A 154 5.49 9.52 -17.73
CA GLY A 154 4.90 8.27 -17.27
C GLY A 154 3.80 8.44 -16.23
N ALA A 155 3.41 9.65 -15.91
CA ALA A 155 2.30 9.91 -14.99
C ALA A 155 0.97 9.51 -15.62
N ILE A 156 0.07 8.98 -14.80
CA ILE A 156 -1.25 8.57 -15.26
C ILE A 156 -2.16 9.80 -15.33
N LEU A 157 -2.75 10.01 -16.51
CA LEU A 157 -3.67 11.12 -16.73
C LEU A 157 -5.10 10.58 -16.78
N ILE A 158 -6.02 11.30 -16.13
CA ILE A 158 -7.44 10.97 -16.17
C ILE A 158 -8.06 11.72 -17.35
N ASP A 159 -8.75 11.00 -18.23
CA ASP A 159 -9.49 11.63 -19.31
C ASP A 159 -10.85 12.10 -18.78
N GLU A 160 -10.99 13.41 -18.58
CA GLU A 160 -12.21 14.01 -18.03
C GLU A 160 -13.39 13.97 -18.98
N ASN A 161 -13.18 13.64 -20.24
CA ASN A 161 -14.24 13.61 -21.24
C ASN A 161 -14.98 12.27 -21.28
N ASP A 162 -14.55 11.34 -20.47
CA ASP A 162 -15.21 10.05 -20.31
C ASP A 162 -16.06 10.04 -19.04
#